data_13e0dc970920792ff8d2c1e6719c1def
#
_entry.id   13e0dc970920792ff8d2c1e6719c1def
#
_cell.length_a   1.000
_cell.length_b   1.000
_cell.length_c   1.000
_cell.angle_alpha   90.00
_cell.angle_beta   90.00
_cell.angle_gamma   90.00
#
_symmetry.space_group_name_H-M   'P 1'
#
loop_
_entity.id
_entity.type
_entity.pdbx_description
1 polymer ?
#
loop_
_entity_poly.entity_id
_entity_poly.type
_entity_poly.pdbx_seq_one_letter_code
_entity_poly.pdbx_strand_id
1 'polypeptide(L)'
;MREGENGGSIAPDYILVALDASPHSTAALIAAAELAAVLHLELRGIYVEDVNLLHLCGMPFGLDIGLFTANPRRLEQARMERDFRVQATQLRKSMADIAGQRRLSWSFQVVRGGVTQELLSAGSTAQMVSLGRVGMTPGKRTGSTAQAVARNTQRPVILQAAQQPLGEPFTVVYLGDTPSVHALQLANQLARPRSTPLQVWTLAELHPQLTEALAVLGEQLPAPVVQYYPTSAALAAALAQTRSGSVLLPVAAADWLDAMGVTVIVVP
;
A
#
# COMPACT_ATOMS: atom_id res chain seq x y z
N MET A 1 -28.22 5.19 -38.55
CA MET A 1 -26.90 4.58 -38.44
C MET A 1 -25.97 5.63 -37.87
N ARG A 2 -25.82 5.68 -36.56
CA ARG A 2 -24.85 6.51 -35.82
C ARG A 2 -24.32 5.63 -34.70
N GLU A 3 -23.19 5.00 -34.97
CA GLU A 3 -22.38 4.35 -33.98
C GLU A 3 -21.63 5.46 -33.27
N GLY A 4 -21.95 5.68 -31.99
CA GLY A 4 -21.21 6.50 -31.08
C GLY A 4 -20.46 5.59 -30.15
N GLU A 5 -19.21 5.25 -30.50
CA GLU A 5 -18.26 4.64 -29.58
C GLU A 5 -17.86 5.68 -28.53
N ASN A 6 -18.53 5.63 -27.40
CA ASN A 6 -18.11 6.30 -26.19
C ASN A 6 -17.18 5.35 -25.43
N GLY A 7 -15.93 5.29 -25.85
CA GLY A 7 -14.85 4.64 -25.12
C GLY A 7 -14.46 5.44 -23.88
N GLY A 8 -15.40 5.65 -22.97
CA GLY A 8 -15.10 6.16 -21.65
C GLY A 8 -14.25 5.13 -20.90
N SER A 9 -13.00 5.42 -20.64
CA SER A 9 -12.17 4.69 -19.68
C SER A 9 -12.93 4.69 -18.37
N ILE A 10 -13.57 3.58 -18.03
CA ILE A 10 -14.21 3.39 -16.72
C ILE A 10 -13.07 3.46 -15.71
N ALA A 11 -13.09 4.50 -14.89
CA ALA A 11 -12.11 4.62 -13.79
C ALA A 11 -12.18 3.35 -12.93
N PRO A 12 -11.05 2.83 -12.44
CA PRO A 12 -11.06 1.64 -11.61
C PRO A 12 -11.86 1.90 -10.33
N ASP A 13 -12.90 1.09 -10.09
CA ASP A 13 -13.87 1.31 -9.02
C ASP A 13 -13.52 0.53 -7.74
N TYR A 14 -12.27 0.11 -7.56
CA TYR A 14 -11.90 -0.72 -6.41
C TYR A 14 -10.50 -0.43 -5.86
N ILE A 15 -10.34 -0.74 -4.58
CA ILE A 15 -9.04 -0.85 -3.90
C ILE A 15 -8.68 -2.34 -3.81
N LEU A 16 -7.50 -2.71 -4.32
CA LEU A 16 -6.96 -4.06 -4.18
C LEU A 16 -6.23 -4.18 -2.84
N VAL A 17 -6.54 -5.22 -2.06
CA VAL A 17 -5.84 -5.51 -0.80
C VAL A 17 -5.11 -6.83 -0.92
N ALA A 18 -3.78 -6.79 -0.79
CA ALA A 18 -2.97 -7.99 -0.68
C ALA A 18 -3.07 -8.56 0.75
N LEU A 19 -3.51 -9.79 0.86
CA LEU A 19 -3.76 -10.45 2.14
C LEU A 19 -2.79 -11.62 2.35
N ASP A 20 -2.17 -11.63 3.50
CA ASP A 20 -1.43 -12.77 4.05
C ASP A 20 -1.84 -12.96 5.53
N ALA A 21 -1.28 -13.92 6.22
CA ALA A 21 -1.63 -14.18 7.62
C ALA A 21 -0.91 -13.25 8.62
N SER A 22 -0.28 -12.16 8.16
CA SER A 22 0.46 -11.24 9.02
C SER A 22 -0.44 -10.19 9.70
N PRO A 23 -0.05 -9.66 10.87
CA PRO A 23 -0.75 -8.53 11.49
C PRO A 23 -0.76 -7.26 10.62
N HIS A 24 0.29 -7.05 9.79
CA HIS A 24 0.37 -5.94 8.87
C HIS A 24 -0.67 -6.03 7.74
N SER A 25 -0.94 -7.24 7.28
CA SER A 25 -2.00 -7.50 6.29
C SER A 25 -3.39 -7.18 6.85
N THR A 26 -3.66 -7.53 8.10
CA THR A 26 -4.92 -7.15 8.76
C THR A 26 -5.05 -5.63 8.89
N ALA A 27 -3.98 -4.93 9.25
CA ALA A 27 -3.97 -3.48 9.31
C ALA A 27 -4.19 -2.85 7.91
N ALA A 28 -3.59 -3.44 6.87
CA ALA A 28 -3.78 -3.01 5.48
C ALA A 28 -5.25 -3.18 5.03
N LEU A 29 -5.89 -4.27 5.44
CA LEU A 29 -7.30 -4.51 5.15
C LEU A 29 -8.22 -3.47 5.82
N ILE A 30 -7.96 -3.14 7.09
CA ILE A 30 -8.72 -2.12 7.81
C ILE A 30 -8.57 -0.75 7.14
N ALA A 31 -7.34 -0.34 6.84
CA ALA A 31 -7.05 0.93 6.17
C ALA A 31 -7.71 1.03 4.79
N ALA A 32 -7.61 -0.04 3.99
CA ALA A 32 -8.24 -0.10 2.68
C ALA A 32 -9.77 -0.04 2.76
N ALA A 33 -10.37 -0.70 3.76
CA ALA A 33 -11.82 -0.66 3.97
C ALA A 33 -12.31 0.75 4.39
N GLU A 34 -11.52 1.47 5.19
CA GLU A 34 -11.80 2.86 5.56
C GLU A 34 -11.75 3.78 4.34
N LEU A 35 -10.72 3.64 3.51
CA LEU A 35 -10.60 4.40 2.27
C LEU A 35 -11.70 4.06 1.27
N ALA A 36 -12.01 2.78 1.09
CA ALA A 36 -13.07 2.34 0.19
C ALA A 36 -14.43 2.93 0.60
N ALA A 37 -14.70 3.03 1.90
CA ALA A 37 -15.91 3.65 2.41
C ALA A 37 -15.97 5.17 2.11
N VAL A 38 -14.85 5.88 2.29
CA VAL A 38 -14.76 7.33 2.02
C VAL A 38 -14.82 7.63 0.53
N LEU A 39 -14.19 6.80 -0.30
CA LEU A 39 -14.10 7.00 -1.75
C LEU A 39 -15.23 6.32 -2.53
N HIS A 40 -16.15 5.63 -1.86
CA HIS A 40 -17.26 4.86 -2.46
C HIS A 40 -16.79 3.80 -3.47
N LEU A 41 -15.73 3.08 -3.12
CA LEU A 41 -15.09 2.05 -3.94
C LEU A 41 -15.41 0.64 -3.46
N GLU A 42 -15.33 -0.34 -4.37
CA GLU A 42 -15.33 -1.77 -4.00
C GLU A 42 -14.01 -2.14 -3.30
N LEU A 43 -14.06 -3.09 -2.39
CA LEU A 43 -12.89 -3.67 -1.74
C LEU A 43 -12.60 -5.06 -2.34
N ARG A 44 -11.45 -5.23 -3.02
CA ARG A 44 -11.05 -6.52 -3.59
C ARG A 44 -9.86 -7.09 -2.83
N GLY A 45 -10.05 -8.26 -2.22
CA GLY A 45 -8.98 -9.00 -1.57
C GLY A 45 -8.32 -9.98 -2.52
N ILE A 46 -7.00 -10.06 -2.46
CA ILE A 46 -6.21 -11.07 -3.15
C ILE A 46 -5.32 -11.81 -2.16
N TYR A 47 -5.38 -13.15 -2.20
CA TYR A 47 -4.45 -14.03 -1.53
C TYR A 47 -3.66 -14.80 -2.57
N VAL A 48 -2.33 -14.76 -2.49
CA VAL A 48 -1.45 -15.45 -3.43
C VAL A 48 -0.86 -16.68 -2.77
N GLU A 49 -1.19 -17.87 -3.30
CA GLU A 49 -0.50 -19.13 -2.97
C GLU A 49 0.86 -19.11 -3.66
N ASP A 50 1.93 -18.86 -2.89
CA ASP A 50 3.28 -18.71 -3.43
C ASP A 50 3.82 -20.03 -4.01
N VAL A 51 4.00 -20.06 -5.32
CA VAL A 51 4.54 -21.23 -6.02
C VAL A 51 5.98 -21.56 -5.59
N ASN A 52 6.75 -20.59 -5.12
CA ASN A 52 8.11 -20.82 -4.64
C ASN A 52 8.10 -21.67 -3.36
N LEU A 53 7.11 -21.48 -2.48
CA LEU A 53 6.93 -22.32 -1.30
C LEU A 53 6.55 -23.76 -1.68
N LEU A 54 5.70 -23.93 -2.70
CA LEU A 54 5.35 -25.25 -3.21
C LEU A 54 6.55 -25.96 -3.87
N HIS A 55 7.37 -25.22 -4.62
CA HIS A 55 8.59 -25.78 -5.20
C HIS A 55 9.59 -26.23 -4.13
N LEU A 56 9.72 -25.48 -3.03
CA LEU A 56 10.56 -25.87 -1.90
C LEU A 56 10.09 -27.19 -1.25
N CYS A 57 8.79 -27.47 -1.23
CA CYS A 57 8.26 -28.76 -0.74
C CYS A 57 8.70 -29.97 -1.58
N GLY A 58 9.00 -29.77 -2.87
CA GLY A 58 9.48 -30.81 -3.78
C GLY A 58 10.99 -31.08 -3.68
N MET A 59 11.74 -30.27 -2.93
CA MET A 59 13.19 -30.42 -2.82
C MET A 59 13.57 -31.43 -1.71
N PRO A 60 14.57 -32.30 -1.94
CA PRO A 60 14.97 -33.32 -0.97
C PRO A 60 15.50 -32.75 0.36
N PHE A 61 15.82 -31.46 0.43
CA PHE A 61 16.33 -30.75 1.60
C PHE A 61 15.39 -29.69 2.14
N GLY A 62 14.14 -29.61 1.67
CA GLY A 62 13.12 -28.68 2.16
C GLY A 62 12.75 -29.02 3.61
N LEU A 63 13.24 -28.22 4.57
CA LEU A 63 12.93 -28.36 5.99
C LEU A 63 12.17 -27.11 6.46
N ASP A 64 11.07 -27.34 7.17
CA ASP A 64 10.38 -26.29 7.94
C ASP A 64 10.89 -26.31 9.39
N ILE A 65 11.35 -25.18 9.87
CA ILE A 65 11.73 -25.01 11.26
C ILE A 65 10.62 -24.20 11.92
N GLY A 66 9.73 -24.89 12.64
CA GLY A 66 8.64 -24.25 13.37
C GLY A 66 9.19 -23.23 14.39
N LEU A 67 8.69 -22.01 14.34
CA LEU A 67 9.11 -20.89 15.22
C LEU A 67 9.03 -21.22 16.73
N PHE A 68 8.20 -22.22 17.10
CA PHE A 68 7.98 -22.59 18.51
C PHE A 68 8.56 -23.94 18.91
N THR A 69 8.96 -24.81 17.97
CA THR A 69 9.35 -26.19 18.30
C THR A 69 10.78 -26.52 17.94
N ALA A 70 11.49 -25.70 17.19
CA ALA A 70 12.87 -25.88 16.70
C ALA A 70 13.15 -27.27 16.03
N ASN A 71 12.15 -28.09 15.84
CA ASN A 71 12.28 -29.39 15.20
C ASN A 71 12.14 -29.28 13.68
N PRO A 72 13.14 -29.64 12.89
CA PRO A 72 13.06 -29.66 11.45
C PRO A 72 12.05 -30.74 11.00
N ARG A 73 11.06 -30.32 10.22
CA ARG A 73 10.08 -31.21 9.58
C ARG A 73 10.21 -31.11 8.07
N ARG A 74 10.03 -32.22 7.38
CA ARG A 74 9.93 -32.20 5.92
C ARG A 74 8.73 -31.36 5.49
N LEU A 75 8.97 -30.46 4.56
CA LEU A 75 7.90 -29.72 3.87
C LEU A 75 7.17 -30.70 2.96
N GLU A 76 5.93 -31.06 3.32
CA GLU A 76 5.06 -31.90 2.49
C GLU A 76 4.11 -30.99 1.69
N GLN A 77 4.09 -31.18 0.37
CA GLN A 77 3.23 -30.38 -0.52
C GLN A 77 1.75 -30.44 -0.11
N ALA A 78 1.25 -31.64 0.21
CA ALA A 78 -0.15 -31.81 0.63
C ALA A 78 -0.50 -31.06 1.93
N ARG A 79 0.48 -30.89 2.82
CA ARG A 79 0.32 -30.08 4.03
C ARG A 79 0.27 -28.58 3.68
N MET A 80 1.21 -28.11 2.86
CA MET A 80 1.27 -26.73 2.41
C MET A 80 -0.03 -26.32 1.69
N GLU A 81 -0.56 -27.16 0.82
CA GLU A 81 -1.83 -26.91 0.13
C GLU A 81 -3.03 -26.88 1.09
N ARG A 82 -3.00 -27.65 2.16
CA ARG A 82 -4.03 -27.56 3.22
C ARG A 82 -3.90 -26.25 3.99
N ASP A 83 -2.67 -25.87 4.34
CA ASP A 83 -2.40 -24.61 5.06
C ASP A 83 -2.84 -23.40 4.24
N PHE A 84 -2.57 -23.37 2.94
CA PHE A 84 -3.07 -22.32 2.03
C PHE A 84 -4.60 -22.25 2.02
N ARG A 85 -5.30 -23.38 1.94
CA ARG A 85 -6.78 -23.39 1.97
C ARG A 85 -7.34 -22.88 3.30
N VAL A 86 -6.72 -23.25 4.41
CA VAL A 86 -7.12 -22.78 5.74
C VAL A 86 -6.91 -21.27 5.84
N GLN A 87 -5.73 -20.77 5.42
CA GLN A 87 -5.43 -19.34 5.40
C GLN A 87 -6.39 -18.57 4.51
N ALA A 88 -6.64 -19.03 3.27
CA ALA A 88 -7.58 -18.40 2.36
C ALA A 88 -8.99 -18.30 2.98
N THR A 89 -9.45 -19.35 3.67
CA THR A 89 -10.75 -19.34 4.34
C THR A 89 -10.81 -18.32 5.48
N GLN A 90 -9.75 -18.24 6.29
CA GLN A 90 -9.65 -17.28 7.39
C GLN A 90 -9.60 -15.83 6.87
N LEU A 91 -8.80 -15.57 5.84
CA LEU A 91 -8.68 -14.24 5.22
C LEU A 91 -9.99 -13.81 4.58
N ARG A 92 -10.69 -14.70 3.88
CA ARG A 92 -12.02 -14.42 3.33
C ARG A 92 -13.01 -14.04 4.42
N LYS A 93 -13.00 -14.76 5.57
CA LYS A 93 -13.85 -14.44 6.71
C LYS A 93 -13.51 -13.06 7.29
N SER A 94 -12.23 -12.78 7.55
CA SER A 94 -11.79 -11.47 8.06
C SER A 94 -12.21 -10.34 7.14
N MET A 95 -12.11 -10.55 5.83
CA MET A 95 -12.55 -9.57 4.84
C MET A 95 -14.06 -9.37 4.86
N ALA A 96 -14.85 -10.45 4.95
CA ALA A 96 -16.31 -10.37 5.06
C ALA A 96 -16.74 -9.59 6.30
N ASP A 97 -16.10 -9.86 7.44
CA ASP A 97 -16.40 -9.19 8.71
C ASP A 97 -16.10 -7.68 8.64
N ILE A 98 -14.91 -7.30 8.12
CA ILE A 98 -14.48 -5.91 8.05
C ILE A 98 -15.28 -5.13 6.99
N ALA A 99 -15.50 -5.70 5.81
CA ALA A 99 -16.29 -5.07 4.76
C ALA A 99 -17.78 -4.96 5.15
N GLY A 100 -18.33 -5.99 5.81
CA GLY A 100 -19.69 -6.01 6.31
C GLY A 100 -19.98 -4.92 7.34
N GLN A 101 -19.05 -4.68 8.28
CA GLN A 101 -19.17 -3.58 9.26
C GLN A 101 -19.29 -2.20 8.61
N ARG A 102 -18.70 -2.03 7.42
CA ARG A 102 -18.71 -0.76 6.67
C ARG A 102 -19.70 -0.76 5.50
N ARG A 103 -20.47 -1.83 5.31
CA ARG A 103 -21.44 -2.01 4.21
C ARG A 103 -20.81 -1.83 2.83
N LEU A 104 -19.56 -2.30 2.67
CA LEU A 104 -18.84 -2.22 1.39
C LEU A 104 -19.21 -3.39 0.48
N SER A 105 -19.28 -3.11 -0.83
CA SER A 105 -19.18 -4.16 -1.83
C SER A 105 -17.77 -4.74 -1.81
N TRP A 106 -17.65 -6.07 -1.83
CA TRP A 106 -16.35 -6.70 -1.76
C TRP A 106 -16.30 -8.01 -2.54
N SER A 107 -15.10 -8.35 -2.98
CA SER A 107 -14.79 -9.65 -3.59
C SER A 107 -13.46 -10.17 -3.07
N PHE A 108 -13.26 -11.48 -3.14
CA PHE A 108 -12.02 -12.12 -2.68
C PHE A 108 -11.61 -13.21 -3.64
N GLN A 109 -10.38 -13.15 -4.11
CA GLN A 109 -9.80 -14.13 -5.00
C GLN A 109 -8.56 -14.79 -4.41
N VAL A 110 -8.37 -16.06 -4.75
CA VAL A 110 -7.15 -16.81 -4.48
C VAL A 110 -6.48 -17.09 -5.83
N VAL A 111 -5.22 -16.71 -5.95
CA VAL A 111 -4.42 -16.95 -7.14
C VAL A 111 -3.18 -17.74 -6.76
N ARG A 112 -2.60 -18.48 -7.71
CA ARG A 112 -1.37 -19.22 -7.50
C ARG A 112 -0.30 -18.69 -8.44
N GLY A 113 0.83 -18.21 -7.88
CA GLY A 113 1.88 -17.61 -8.68
C GLY A 113 3.01 -17.01 -7.84
N GLY A 114 3.86 -16.23 -8.48
CA GLY A 114 4.85 -15.42 -7.78
C GLY A 114 4.20 -14.19 -7.15
N VAL A 115 4.31 -14.03 -5.83
CA VAL A 115 3.54 -13.03 -5.06
C VAL A 115 3.64 -11.62 -5.67
N THR A 116 4.85 -11.14 -5.93
CA THR A 116 5.06 -9.79 -6.50
C THR A 116 4.42 -9.64 -7.88
N GLN A 117 4.57 -10.65 -8.74
CA GLN A 117 4.04 -10.61 -10.10
C GLN A 117 2.51 -10.56 -10.11
N GLU A 118 1.88 -11.42 -9.30
CA GLU A 118 0.42 -11.47 -9.20
C GLU A 118 -0.14 -10.15 -8.64
N LEU A 119 0.53 -9.55 -7.64
CA LEU A 119 0.10 -8.28 -7.07
C LEU A 119 0.23 -7.11 -8.05
N LEU A 120 1.31 -7.04 -8.83
CA LEU A 120 1.49 -6.01 -9.85
C LEU A 120 0.46 -6.17 -10.98
N SER A 121 0.22 -7.41 -11.43
CA SER A 121 -0.77 -7.72 -12.47
C SER A 121 -2.18 -7.33 -12.02
N ALA A 122 -2.63 -7.82 -10.85
CA ALA A 122 -3.96 -7.52 -10.31
C ALA A 122 -4.11 -6.03 -9.93
N GLY A 123 -3.03 -5.39 -9.48
CA GLY A 123 -3.01 -3.99 -9.08
C GLY A 123 -3.05 -3.01 -10.25
N SER A 124 -2.68 -3.42 -11.46
CA SER A 124 -2.62 -2.53 -12.64
C SER A 124 -3.95 -1.88 -13.01
N THR A 125 -5.05 -2.56 -12.72
CA THR A 125 -6.44 -2.10 -12.98
C THR A 125 -7.15 -1.61 -11.72
N ALA A 126 -6.49 -1.56 -10.57
CA ALA A 126 -7.04 -1.01 -9.33
C ALA A 126 -6.89 0.52 -9.29
N GLN A 127 -7.69 1.19 -8.48
CA GLN A 127 -7.45 2.61 -8.18
C GLN A 127 -6.27 2.77 -7.23
N MET A 128 -6.14 1.86 -6.27
CA MET A 128 -5.04 1.78 -5.32
C MET A 128 -4.77 0.32 -4.95
N VAL A 129 -3.55 0.05 -4.50
CA VAL A 129 -3.16 -1.23 -3.91
C VAL A 129 -2.81 -1.02 -2.44
N SER A 130 -3.33 -1.84 -1.55
CA SER A 130 -2.99 -1.83 -0.12
C SER A 130 -2.35 -3.14 0.28
N LEU A 131 -1.21 -3.08 0.94
CA LEU A 131 -0.53 -4.26 1.48
C LEU A 131 0.18 -3.93 2.79
N GLY A 132 0.40 -4.97 3.59
CA GLY A 132 1.22 -4.87 4.78
C GLY A 132 2.65 -4.49 4.43
N ARG A 133 3.22 -3.55 5.18
CA ARG A 133 4.59 -3.10 4.97
C ARG A 133 5.61 -4.20 5.21
N VAL A 134 5.35 -5.07 6.19
CA VAL A 134 6.16 -6.24 6.53
C VAL A 134 5.26 -7.47 6.45
N GLY A 135 5.76 -8.53 5.83
CA GLY A 135 5.09 -9.84 5.83
C GLY A 135 5.47 -10.66 7.08
N MET A 136 5.47 -11.98 6.93
CA MET A 136 5.77 -12.94 8.01
C MET A 136 7.23 -12.96 8.45
N THR A 137 8.16 -12.30 7.75
CA THR A 137 9.60 -12.35 8.06
C THR A 137 9.97 -11.34 9.15
N PRO A 138 10.43 -11.76 10.34
CA PRO A 138 10.83 -10.86 11.39
C PRO A 138 12.08 -10.03 11.04
N GLY A 139 12.20 -8.84 11.64
CA GLY A 139 13.44 -8.05 11.64
C GLY A 139 13.64 -7.11 10.46
N LYS A 140 12.76 -7.10 9.45
CA LYS A 140 12.77 -6.11 8.37
C LYS A 140 11.82 -4.96 8.66
N ARG A 141 12.18 -3.75 8.26
CA ARG A 141 11.28 -2.57 8.31
C ARG A 141 10.30 -2.55 7.14
N THR A 142 10.73 -3.04 5.98
CA THR A 142 9.90 -3.20 4.78
C THR A 142 10.19 -4.57 4.17
N GLY A 143 9.14 -5.32 3.84
CA GLY A 143 9.27 -6.64 3.20
C GLY A 143 9.72 -6.51 1.74
N SER A 144 10.38 -7.55 1.21
CA SER A 144 10.85 -7.55 -0.18
C SER A 144 9.72 -7.40 -1.20
N THR A 145 8.56 -8.03 -0.95
CA THR A 145 7.37 -7.87 -1.78
C THR A 145 6.86 -6.42 -1.75
N ALA A 146 6.77 -5.81 -0.56
CA ALA A 146 6.33 -4.43 -0.41
C ALA A 146 7.26 -3.44 -1.15
N GLN A 147 8.59 -3.62 -1.04
CA GLN A 147 9.57 -2.83 -1.80
C GLN A 147 9.42 -3.03 -3.30
N ALA A 148 9.30 -4.27 -3.75
CA ALA A 148 9.20 -4.57 -5.18
C ALA A 148 7.90 -4.01 -5.78
N VAL A 149 6.77 -4.14 -5.09
CA VAL A 149 5.50 -3.57 -5.53
C VAL A 149 5.58 -2.05 -5.54
N ALA A 150 6.11 -1.41 -4.50
CA ALA A 150 6.23 0.04 -4.42
C ALA A 150 7.09 0.65 -5.54
N ARG A 151 8.17 -0.01 -5.95
CA ARG A 151 9.07 0.47 -7.01
C ARG A 151 8.54 0.25 -8.43
N ASN A 152 7.69 -0.75 -8.63
CA ASN A 152 7.21 -1.14 -9.96
C ASN A 152 5.71 -0.88 -10.16
N THR A 153 5.08 -0.18 -9.23
CA THR A 153 3.66 0.13 -9.32
C THR A 153 3.35 1.14 -10.41
N GLN A 154 2.19 0.99 -11.01
CA GLN A 154 1.56 2.00 -11.88
C GLN A 154 0.37 2.68 -11.20
N ARG A 155 0.09 2.32 -9.95
CA ARG A 155 -1.01 2.82 -9.13
C ARG A 155 -0.51 3.16 -7.74
N PRO A 156 -1.13 4.10 -7.02
CA PRO A 156 -0.75 4.38 -5.65
C PRO A 156 -0.76 3.11 -4.78
N VAL A 157 0.29 2.92 -4.00
CA VAL A 157 0.47 1.75 -3.12
C VAL A 157 0.54 2.18 -1.68
N ILE A 158 -0.39 1.70 -0.87
CA ILE A 158 -0.41 1.90 0.59
C ILE A 158 0.40 0.78 1.24
N LEU A 159 1.50 1.15 1.87
CA LEU A 159 2.32 0.27 2.70
C LEU A 159 1.96 0.48 4.17
N GLN A 160 1.06 -0.36 4.66
CA GLN A 160 0.49 -0.22 5.98
C GLN A 160 1.41 -0.73 7.08
N ALA A 161 1.77 0.14 8.02
CA ALA A 161 2.45 -0.27 9.25
C ALA A 161 1.43 -0.80 10.27
N ALA A 162 1.73 -1.92 10.95
CA ALA A 162 0.75 -2.60 11.80
C ALA A 162 0.25 -1.75 12.99
N GLN A 163 1.10 -0.90 13.53
CA GLN A 163 0.78 -0.08 14.71
C GLN A 163 0.53 1.40 14.39
N GLN A 164 0.50 1.76 13.11
CA GLN A 164 0.33 3.13 12.65
C GLN A 164 -0.80 3.14 11.62
N PRO A 165 -2.04 3.40 12.02
CA PRO A 165 -3.16 3.46 11.11
C PRO A 165 -2.94 4.52 10.03
N LEU A 166 -3.58 4.35 8.88
CA LEU A 166 -3.62 5.40 7.88
C LEU A 166 -4.39 6.60 8.44
N GLY A 167 -3.72 7.73 8.53
CA GLY A 167 -4.32 8.91 9.14
C GLY A 167 -3.41 10.12 9.17
N GLU A 168 -3.89 11.11 9.86
CA GLU A 168 -3.28 12.43 9.99
C GLU A 168 -2.08 12.45 10.96
N PRO A 169 -1.16 13.40 10.76
CA PRO A 169 -1.09 14.34 9.63
C PRO A 169 -0.70 13.63 8.33
N PHE A 170 -1.24 14.11 7.20
CA PHE A 170 -0.77 13.69 5.89
C PHE A 170 0.41 14.55 5.45
N THR A 171 1.58 13.92 5.36
CA THR A 171 2.82 14.59 4.91
C THR A 171 3.11 14.20 3.47
N VAL A 172 3.19 15.16 2.58
CA VAL A 172 3.53 14.96 1.17
C VAL A 172 4.99 15.34 0.95
N VAL A 173 5.75 14.44 0.38
CA VAL A 173 7.10 14.74 -0.13
C VAL A 173 6.96 15.25 -1.55
N TYR A 174 7.38 16.50 -1.77
CA TYR A 174 7.36 17.13 -3.08
C TYR A 174 8.78 17.31 -3.63
N LEU A 175 9.05 16.63 -4.76
CA LEU A 175 10.37 16.64 -5.43
C LEU A 175 10.34 17.33 -6.81
N GLY A 176 9.24 18.00 -7.18
CA GLY A 176 9.11 18.73 -8.42
C GLY A 176 8.75 17.89 -9.65
N ASP A 177 8.53 16.60 -9.47
CA ASP A 177 8.16 15.65 -10.52
C ASP A 177 6.64 15.42 -10.59
N THR A 178 6.18 14.77 -11.67
CA THR A 178 4.76 14.43 -11.85
C THR A 178 4.21 13.55 -10.73
N PRO A 179 4.90 12.49 -10.25
CA PRO A 179 4.46 11.73 -9.08
C PRO A 179 4.24 12.58 -7.83
N SER A 180 5.05 13.61 -7.59
CA SER A 180 4.86 14.53 -6.47
C SER A 180 3.58 15.36 -6.59
N VAL A 181 3.23 15.78 -7.80
CA VAL A 181 1.96 16.48 -8.06
C VAL A 181 0.77 15.55 -7.81
N HIS A 182 0.84 14.31 -8.29
CA HIS A 182 -0.19 13.30 -8.01
C HIS A 182 -0.29 13.01 -6.50
N ALA A 183 0.84 12.98 -5.79
CA ALA A 183 0.84 12.81 -4.33
C ALA A 183 0.14 13.96 -3.60
N LEU A 184 0.33 15.21 -4.05
CA LEU A 184 -0.40 16.36 -3.53
C LEU A 184 -1.91 16.24 -3.78
N GLN A 185 -2.31 15.85 -4.99
CA GLN A 185 -3.72 15.67 -5.35
C GLN A 185 -4.38 14.59 -4.49
N LEU A 186 -3.71 13.43 -4.35
CA LEU A 186 -4.21 12.33 -3.53
C LEU A 186 -4.30 12.72 -2.06
N ALA A 187 -3.27 13.35 -1.52
CA ALA A 187 -3.26 13.81 -0.13
C ALA A 187 -4.40 14.80 0.15
N ASN A 188 -4.66 15.70 -0.80
CA ASN A 188 -5.79 16.64 -0.70
C ASN A 188 -7.14 15.91 -0.65
N GLN A 189 -7.33 14.89 -1.48
CA GLN A 189 -8.55 14.06 -1.45
C GLN A 189 -8.72 13.36 -0.11
N LEU A 190 -7.63 12.90 0.52
CA LEU A 190 -7.65 12.19 1.80
C LEU A 190 -7.85 13.13 3.00
N ALA A 191 -7.29 14.33 2.95
CA ALA A 191 -7.34 15.32 4.04
C ALA A 191 -8.64 16.13 4.04
N ARG A 192 -9.21 16.42 2.85
CA ARG A 192 -10.38 17.27 2.68
C ARG A 192 -11.58 16.87 3.54
N PRO A 193 -12.00 15.58 3.63
CA PRO A 193 -13.13 15.20 4.48
C PRO A 193 -12.88 15.40 5.98
N ARG A 194 -11.62 15.53 6.37
CA ARG A 194 -11.17 15.68 7.77
C ARG A 194 -10.87 17.12 8.16
N SER A 195 -10.89 18.05 7.18
CA SER A 195 -10.56 19.46 7.37
C SER A 195 -9.20 19.69 8.06
N THR A 196 -8.21 18.82 7.76
CA THR A 196 -6.84 18.92 8.30
C THR A 196 -5.89 19.52 7.29
N PRO A 197 -4.93 20.37 7.73
CA PRO A 197 -3.93 20.92 6.84
C PRO A 197 -2.98 19.83 6.35
N LEU A 198 -2.65 19.87 5.06
CA LEU A 198 -1.56 19.08 4.52
C LEU A 198 -0.22 19.60 5.06
N GLN A 199 0.68 18.67 5.35
CA GLN A 199 2.09 19.00 5.51
C GLN A 199 2.80 18.72 4.19
N VAL A 200 3.52 19.70 3.66
CA VAL A 200 4.29 19.54 2.43
C VAL A 200 5.76 19.74 2.73
N TRP A 201 6.55 18.71 2.53
CA TRP A 201 7.99 18.71 2.76
C TRP A 201 8.72 18.70 1.43
N THR A 202 9.57 19.69 1.20
CA THR A 202 10.23 19.89 -0.09
C THR A 202 11.63 20.48 0.06
N LEU A 203 12.37 20.54 -1.04
CA LEU A 203 13.65 21.22 -1.11
C LEU A 203 13.45 22.73 -1.30
N ALA A 204 14.32 23.54 -0.71
CA ALA A 204 14.22 24.99 -0.78
C ALA A 204 14.26 25.52 -2.23
N GLU A 205 15.01 24.87 -3.11
CA GLU A 205 15.11 25.22 -4.53
C GLU A 205 13.82 24.97 -5.33
N LEU A 206 12.91 24.14 -4.82
CA LEU A 206 11.64 23.79 -5.48
C LEU A 206 10.47 24.71 -5.09
N HIS A 207 10.73 25.77 -4.33
CA HIS A 207 9.69 26.72 -3.90
C HIS A 207 8.82 27.25 -5.05
N PRO A 208 9.36 27.70 -6.21
CA PRO A 208 8.53 28.21 -7.29
C PRO A 208 7.61 27.15 -7.88
N GLN A 209 8.13 25.95 -8.14
CA GLN A 209 7.38 24.83 -8.70
C GLN A 209 6.27 24.36 -7.75
N LEU A 210 6.57 24.30 -6.45
CA LEU A 210 5.57 23.96 -5.44
C LEU A 210 4.44 24.99 -5.39
N THR A 211 4.78 26.28 -5.46
CA THR A 211 3.76 27.36 -5.46
C THR A 211 2.80 27.20 -6.64
N GLU A 212 3.33 26.90 -7.83
CA GLU A 212 2.52 26.64 -9.01
C GLU A 212 1.64 25.38 -8.84
N ALA A 213 2.23 24.27 -8.34
CA ALA A 213 1.50 23.03 -8.09
C ALA A 213 0.36 23.21 -7.08
N LEU A 214 0.58 23.98 -6.01
CA LEU A 214 -0.46 24.29 -5.02
C LEU A 214 -1.56 25.20 -5.60
N ALA A 215 -1.22 26.15 -6.47
CA ALA A 215 -2.20 26.98 -7.14
C ALA A 215 -3.16 26.16 -8.04
N VAL A 216 -2.65 25.14 -8.72
CA VAL A 216 -3.46 24.21 -9.54
C VAL A 216 -4.44 23.38 -8.69
N LEU A 217 -4.10 23.07 -7.43
CA LEU A 217 -5.00 22.34 -6.53
C LEU A 217 -6.21 23.15 -6.07
N GLY A 218 -6.20 24.47 -6.30
CA GLY A 218 -7.25 25.39 -5.87
C GLY A 218 -7.16 25.78 -4.40
N GLU A 219 -8.13 26.57 -3.94
CA GLU A 219 -8.20 26.97 -2.52
C GLU A 219 -8.36 25.74 -1.63
N GLN A 220 -7.36 25.53 -0.79
CA GLN A 220 -7.37 24.48 0.23
C GLN A 220 -7.62 25.13 1.60
N LEU A 221 -8.65 24.65 2.25
CA LEU A 221 -8.94 25.05 3.62
C LEU A 221 -8.89 23.79 4.51
N PRO A 222 -8.00 23.76 5.51
CA PRO A 222 -7.00 24.77 5.87
C PRO A 222 -5.78 24.79 4.92
N ALA A 223 -5.09 25.93 4.85
CA ALA A 223 -3.90 26.10 4.03
C ALA A 223 -2.80 25.09 4.39
N PRO A 224 -2.04 24.57 3.42
CA PRO A 224 -0.98 23.59 3.68
C PRO A 224 0.16 24.22 4.48
N VAL A 225 0.74 23.43 5.38
CA VAL A 225 1.96 23.80 6.13
C VAL A 225 3.17 23.31 5.34
N VAL A 226 3.96 24.23 4.81
CA VAL A 226 5.13 23.90 3.99
C VAL A 226 6.40 23.96 4.81
N GLN A 227 7.23 22.92 4.70
CA GLN A 227 8.54 22.83 5.33
C GLN A 227 9.62 22.62 4.27
N TYR A 228 10.63 23.47 4.31
CA TYR A 228 11.73 23.48 3.34
C TYR A 228 13.00 22.86 3.93
N TYR A 229 13.65 22.03 3.15
CA TYR A 229 14.91 21.39 3.49
C TYR A 229 16.03 21.79 2.54
N PRO A 230 17.26 21.97 3.03
CA PRO A 230 18.39 22.41 2.19
C PRO A 230 18.88 21.32 1.23
N THR A 231 18.69 20.04 1.57
CA THR A 231 19.18 18.91 0.79
C THR A 231 18.24 17.70 0.90
N SER A 232 18.29 16.81 -0.08
CA SER A 232 17.56 15.53 -0.07
C SER A 232 17.95 14.66 1.15
N ALA A 233 19.21 14.72 1.59
CA ALA A 233 19.67 13.99 2.77
C ALA A 233 19.01 14.53 4.05
N ALA A 234 18.88 15.86 4.20
CA ALA A 234 18.20 16.47 5.34
C ALA A 234 16.71 16.12 5.36
N LEU A 235 16.05 16.14 4.19
CA LEU A 235 14.66 15.73 4.04
C LEU A 235 14.47 14.25 4.42
N ALA A 236 15.30 13.35 3.89
CA ALA A 236 15.25 11.93 4.23
C ALA A 236 15.50 11.66 5.72
N ALA A 237 16.43 12.38 6.34
CA ALA A 237 16.70 12.28 7.78
C ALA A 237 15.49 12.73 8.63
N ALA A 238 14.78 13.78 8.22
CA ALA A 238 13.56 14.24 8.87
C ALA A 238 12.44 13.21 8.74
N LEU A 239 12.26 12.63 7.55
CA LEU A 239 11.28 11.54 7.31
C LEU A 239 11.55 10.31 8.20
N ALA A 240 12.82 9.96 8.40
CA ALA A 240 13.21 8.86 9.29
C ALA A 240 12.81 9.09 10.75
N GLN A 241 12.61 10.33 11.15
CA GLN A 241 12.18 10.71 12.50
C GLN A 241 10.66 10.83 12.66
N THR A 242 9.90 10.74 11.57
CA THR A 242 8.43 10.77 11.62
C THR A 242 7.89 9.57 12.41
N ARG A 243 7.04 9.83 13.41
CA ARG A 243 6.52 8.83 14.34
C ARG A 243 4.99 8.66 14.27
N SER A 244 4.29 9.56 13.60
CA SER A 244 2.83 9.53 13.48
C SER A 244 2.38 10.08 12.14
N GLY A 245 1.15 9.80 11.77
CA GLY A 245 0.56 10.21 10.49
C GLY A 245 0.93 9.30 9.34
N SER A 246 0.67 9.77 8.14
CA SER A 246 0.93 9.04 6.90
C SER A 246 1.74 9.89 5.94
N VAL A 247 2.71 9.27 5.26
CA VAL A 247 3.59 9.96 4.30
C VAL A 247 3.20 9.55 2.87
N LEU A 248 2.96 10.55 2.02
CA LEU A 248 2.80 10.34 0.59
C LEU A 248 4.16 10.60 -0.08
N LEU A 249 4.68 9.58 -0.71
CA LEU A 249 6.04 9.54 -1.23
C LEU A 249 5.99 9.31 -2.74
N PRO A 250 6.60 10.19 -3.57
CA PRO A 250 6.75 9.90 -4.99
C PRO A 250 7.64 8.66 -5.19
N VAL A 251 7.35 7.87 -6.21
CA VAL A 251 8.09 6.61 -6.48
C VAL A 251 9.60 6.83 -6.64
N ALA A 252 10.03 8.00 -7.10
CA ALA A 252 11.44 8.38 -7.20
C ALA A 252 12.17 8.36 -5.84
N ALA A 253 11.44 8.53 -4.74
CA ALA A 253 11.98 8.48 -3.37
C ALA A 253 11.71 7.14 -2.66
N ALA A 254 11.32 6.09 -3.38
CA ALA A 254 11.01 4.77 -2.78
C ALA A 254 12.19 4.15 -2.00
N ASP A 255 13.43 4.58 -2.26
CA ASP A 255 14.61 4.15 -1.50
C ASP A 255 14.59 4.64 -0.03
N TRP A 256 13.78 5.65 0.29
CA TRP A 256 13.64 6.16 1.66
C TRP A 256 12.68 5.35 2.53
N LEU A 257 11.95 4.40 1.93
CA LEU A 257 10.96 3.57 2.64
C LEU A 257 11.51 2.91 3.90
N ASP A 258 12.72 2.34 3.83
CA ASP A 258 13.30 1.61 4.97
C ASP A 258 13.67 2.49 6.17
N ALA A 259 13.80 3.79 5.95
CA ALA A 259 14.09 4.73 7.03
C ALA A 259 12.87 5.08 7.88
N MET A 260 11.67 5.02 7.30
CA MET A 260 10.42 5.46 7.95
C MET A 260 9.77 4.35 8.78
N GLY A 261 9.06 4.70 9.85
CA GLY A 261 8.30 3.78 10.72
C GLY A 261 6.78 3.87 10.57
N VAL A 262 6.29 4.84 9.79
CA VAL A 262 4.86 5.16 9.62
C VAL A 262 4.27 4.50 8.37
N THR A 263 2.97 4.59 8.22
CA THR A 263 2.29 4.19 6.99
C THR A 263 2.68 5.12 5.85
N VAL A 264 3.01 4.52 4.69
CA VAL A 264 3.47 5.26 3.50
C VAL A 264 2.57 4.94 2.32
N ILE A 265 2.22 5.96 1.55
CA ILE A 265 1.56 5.81 0.25
C ILE A 265 2.59 6.19 -0.81
N VAL A 266 3.03 5.21 -1.59
CA VAL A 266 3.91 5.45 -2.74
C VAL A 266 3.07 5.79 -3.95
N VAL A 267 3.40 6.89 -4.62
CA VAL A 267 2.64 7.43 -5.76
C VAL A 267 3.53 7.39 -7.00
N PRO A 268 3.07 6.73 -8.10
CA PRO A 268 3.80 6.61 -9.35
C PRO A 268 3.72 7.87 -10.21
#